data_a502704521cd0c304767ff6518e581e0
#
_entry.id   a502704521cd0c304767ff6518e581e0
#
_cell.length_a   1.000
_cell.length_b   1.000
_cell.length_c   1.000
_cell.angle_alpha   90.00
_cell.angle_beta   90.00
_cell.angle_gamma   90.00
#
_symmetry.space_group_name_H-M   'P 1'
#
loop_
_entity.id
_entity.type
_entity.pdbx_description
1 polymer ?
#
loop_
_entity_poly.entity_id
_entity_poly.type
_entity_poly.pdbx_seq_one_letter_code
_entity_poly.pdbx_strand_id
1 'polypeptide(L)'
;MKVKICGLNPSRDVQLCIDLGVNFLGFVFYTKSPRNVSLQDIEILKTYNRLKSKFVAVTVNPGNEFIENIVQKHFDYIQLHGAETKKRVEEIKSMGLKIIKAIKIRNENDIDKYKEFESADIILFDTPGMEKSIEFPKNLISKLPKGDRFALAGSISQNNIENMKKLGVTFCDLSSNLETDAKIGYKDHQKIKRSIDKVNELKN
;
A
#
# COMPACT_ATOMS: atom_id res chain seq x y z
N MET A 1 6.76 12.49 -6.19
CA MET A 1 6.72 11.12 -5.63
C MET A 1 5.28 10.76 -5.32
N LYS A 2 4.82 9.56 -5.71
CA LYS A 2 3.51 9.02 -5.31
C LYS A 2 3.57 8.47 -3.89
N VAL A 3 2.45 8.58 -3.15
CA VAL A 3 2.36 8.06 -1.78
C VAL A 3 1.11 7.20 -1.64
N LYS A 4 1.28 6.02 -1.03
CA LYS A 4 0.21 5.23 -0.46
C LYS A 4 0.33 5.25 1.06
N ILE A 5 -0.80 5.32 1.77
CA ILE A 5 -0.86 5.08 3.21
C ILE A 5 -1.72 3.85 3.44
N CYS A 6 -1.16 2.84 4.10
CA CYS A 6 -1.77 1.53 4.26
C CYS A 6 -2.22 1.27 5.70
N GLY A 7 -3.33 0.53 5.86
CA GLY A 7 -3.89 0.20 7.16
C GLY A 7 -4.59 1.37 7.84
N LEU A 8 -5.38 2.12 7.07
CA LEU A 8 -6.19 3.23 7.54
C LEU A 8 -7.47 2.73 8.21
N ASN A 9 -7.90 3.45 9.25
CA ASN A 9 -9.22 3.30 9.82
C ASN A 9 -10.21 4.17 9.03
N PRO A 10 -11.34 3.61 8.53
CA PRO A 10 -12.29 4.32 7.69
C PRO A 10 -12.85 5.61 8.29
N SER A 11 -13.27 5.58 9.53
CA SER A 11 -13.93 6.74 10.16
C SER A 11 -12.96 7.83 10.66
N ARG A 12 -11.69 7.46 10.91
CA ARG A 12 -10.76 8.35 11.60
C ARG A 12 -9.71 8.98 10.69
N ASP A 13 -9.18 8.19 9.73
CA ASP A 13 -7.95 8.57 9.04
C ASP A 13 -8.18 9.09 7.62
N VAL A 14 -9.33 8.75 7.00
CA VAL A 14 -9.56 8.89 5.56
C VAL A 14 -9.64 10.35 5.12
N GLN A 15 -10.46 11.18 5.81
CA GLN A 15 -10.62 12.57 5.42
C GLN A 15 -9.29 13.32 5.43
N LEU A 16 -8.49 13.14 6.48
CA LEU A 16 -7.16 13.75 6.57
C LEU A 16 -6.28 13.35 5.38
N CYS A 17 -6.27 12.07 5.01
CA CYS A 17 -5.45 11.61 3.88
C CYS A 17 -5.91 12.20 2.55
N ILE A 18 -7.23 12.33 2.34
CA ILE A 18 -7.80 12.97 1.15
C ILE A 18 -7.40 14.45 1.08
N ASP A 19 -7.56 15.19 2.19
CA ASP A 19 -7.24 16.61 2.27
C ASP A 19 -5.75 16.90 2.03
N LEU A 20 -4.89 16.00 2.46
CA LEU A 20 -3.45 16.05 2.21
C LEU A 20 -3.04 15.57 0.79
N GLY A 21 -3.99 15.13 -0.03
CA GLY A 21 -3.72 14.71 -1.41
C GLY A 21 -2.95 13.38 -1.51
N VAL A 22 -3.11 12.48 -0.56
CA VAL A 22 -2.52 11.14 -0.61
C VAL A 22 -3.05 10.38 -1.82
N ASN A 23 -2.16 9.78 -2.63
CA ASN A 23 -2.55 9.16 -3.89
C ASN A 23 -3.33 7.85 -3.72
N PHE A 24 -2.94 7.00 -2.75
CA PHE A 24 -3.57 5.71 -2.51
C PHE A 24 -3.84 5.50 -1.03
N LEU A 25 -5.07 5.11 -0.69
CA LEU A 25 -5.54 4.84 0.67
C LEU A 25 -5.84 3.35 0.80
N GLY A 26 -5.05 2.63 1.62
CA GLY A 26 -5.13 1.19 1.77
C GLY A 26 -5.92 0.77 3.00
N PHE A 27 -6.91 -0.11 2.78
CA PHE A 27 -7.79 -0.71 3.79
C PHE A 27 -7.56 -2.21 3.82
N VAL A 28 -7.21 -2.75 5.00
CA VAL A 28 -6.79 -4.15 5.12
C VAL A 28 -7.99 -5.04 5.40
N PHE A 29 -8.25 -5.99 4.51
CA PHE A 29 -9.25 -7.05 4.67
C PHE A 29 -8.54 -8.39 4.90
N TYR A 30 -8.02 -8.55 6.12
CA TYR A 30 -7.36 -9.76 6.56
C TYR A 30 -7.48 -9.88 8.08
N THR A 31 -8.29 -10.80 8.56
CA THR A 31 -8.71 -10.92 9.97
C THR A 31 -7.57 -11.12 10.96
N LYS A 32 -6.41 -11.67 10.51
CA LYS A 32 -5.22 -11.81 11.35
C LYS A 32 -4.39 -10.52 11.47
N SER A 33 -4.74 -9.47 10.72
CA SER A 33 -4.04 -8.19 10.78
C SER A 33 -4.60 -7.31 11.91
N PRO A 34 -3.76 -6.65 12.71
CA PRO A 34 -4.23 -5.65 13.67
C PRO A 34 -4.84 -4.41 13.01
N ARG A 35 -4.69 -4.27 11.67
CA ARG A 35 -5.23 -3.19 10.84
C ARG A 35 -6.47 -3.62 10.06
N ASN A 36 -7.05 -4.78 10.41
CA ASN A 36 -8.22 -5.28 9.69
C ASN A 36 -9.41 -4.33 9.84
N VAL A 37 -10.07 -4.06 8.72
CA VAL A 37 -11.35 -3.33 8.67
C VAL A 37 -12.50 -4.31 8.46
N SER A 38 -13.67 -3.97 9.00
CA SER A 38 -14.86 -4.77 8.84
C SER A 38 -15.60 -4.46 7.53
N LEU A 39 -16.50 -5.34 7.11
CA LEU A 39 -17.38 -5.07 5.98
C LEU A 39 -18.33 -3.90 6.25
N GLN A 40 -18.69 -3.66 7.51
CA GLN A 40 -19.52 -2.53 7.93
C GLN A 40 -18.84 -1.18 7.70
N ASP A 41 -17.52 -1.14 7.81
CA ASP A 41 -16.72 0.07 7.55
C ASP A 41 -16.79 0.54 6.10
N ILE A 42 -17.19 -0.34 5.16
CA ILE A 42 -17.34 0.01 3.74
C ILE A 42 -18.43 1.07 3.53
N GLU A 43 -19.49 1.05 4.32
CA GLU A 43 -20.56 2.06 4.25
C GLU A 43 -20.02 3.46 4.56
N ILE A 44 -19.08 3.55 5.51
CA ILE A 44 -18.40 4.80 5.81
C ILE A 44 -17.56 5.25 4.63
N LEU A 45 -16.83 4.32 3.97
CA LEU A 45 -15.99 4.64 2.81
C LEU A 45 -16.78 5.20 1.62
N LYS A 46 -18.06 4.85 1.47
CA LYS A 46 -18.93 5.36 0.41
C LYS A 46 -19.27 6.85 0.58
N THR A 47 -19.21 7.38 1.80
CA THR A 47 -19.58 8.76 2.09
C THR A 47 -18.50 9.77 1.67
N TYR A 48 -17.27 9.34 1.43
CA TYR A 48 -16.17 10.24 1.12
C TYR A 48 -16.14 10.69 -0.34
N ASN A 49 -15.98 12.00 -0.56
CA ASN A 49 -15.54 12.52 -1.84
C ASN A 49 -14.01 12.26 -1.99
N ARG A 50 -13.66 11.27 -2.78
CA ARG A 50 -12.28 10.77 -2.90
C ARG A 50 -11.31 11.75 -3.57
N LEU A 51 -11.83 12.79 -4.27
CA LEU A 51 -11.03 13.70 -5.10
C LEU A 51 -10.12 12.92 -6.07
N LYS A 52 -8.79 13.03 -5.88
CA LYS A 52 -7.78 12.29 -6.68
C LYS A 52 -7.27 11.02 -6.00
N SER A 53 -7.68 10.76 -4.76
CA SER A 53 -7.25 9.59 -3.99
C SER A 53 -7.88 8.30 -4.52
N LYS A 54 -7.11 7.23 -4.57
CA LYS A 54 -7.53 5.90 -4.97
C LYS A 54 -7.68 5.00 -3.76
N PHE A 55 -8.82 4.34 -3.61
CA PHE A 55 -9.05 3.38 -2.53
C PHE A 55 -8.55 2.00 -2.94
N VAL A 56 -7.81 1.36 -2.05
CA VAL A 56 -7.15 0.08 -2.26
C VAL A 56 -7.63 -0.94 -1.23
N ALA A 57 -8.27 -2.01 -1.69
CA ALA A 57 -8.55 -3.18 -0.84
C ALA A 57 -7.28 -4.03 -0.71
N VAL A 58 -6.70 -4.09 0.48
CA VAL A 58 -5.50 -4.89 0.76
C VAL A 58 -5.93 -6.25 1.29
N THR A 59 -5.57 -7.31 0.58
CA THR A 59 -6.09 -8.67 0.80
C THR A 59 -4.96 -9.70 0.84
N VAL A 60 -5.26 -10.86 1.41
CA VAL A 60 -4.39 -12.03 1.44
C VAL A 60 -5.19 -13.23 0.93
N ASN A 61 -4.84 -13.75 -0.26
CA ASN A 61 -5.50 -14.87 -0.93
C ASN A 61 -7.04 -14.74 -0.97
N PRO A 62 -7.60 -13.65 -1.53
CA PRO A 62 -9.04 -13.41 -1.51
C PRO A 62 -9.81 -14.40 -2.40
N GLY A 63 -11.02 -14.78 -1.95
CA GLY A 63 -11.98 -15.54 -2.75
C GLY A 63 -12.74 -14.67 -3.75
N ASN A 64 -13.33 -15.28 -4.80
CA ASN A 64 -14.07 -14.54 -5.84
C ASN A 64 -15.27 -13.79 -5.28
N GLU A 65 -16.02 -14.39 -4.38
CA GLU A 65 -17.18 -13.75 -3.76
C GLU A 65 -16.83 -12.40 -3.12
N PHE A 66 -15.72 -12.33 -2.38
CA PHE A 66 -15.26 -11.06 -1.79
C PHE A 66 -14.84 -10.05 -2.88
N ILE A 67 -14.16 -10.53 -3.92
CA ILE A 67 -13.71 -9.67 -5.02
C ILE A 67 -14.92 -9.06 -5.74
N GLU A 68 -15.89 -9.87 -6.14
CA GLU A 68 -17.07 -9.46 -6.92
C GLU A 68 -18.02 -8.57 -6.12
N ASN A 69 -18.29 -8.94 -4.87
CA ASN A 69 -19.29 -8.26 -4.06
C ASN A 69 -18.74 -7.02 -3.35
N ILE A 70 -17.45 -6.96 -3.06
CA ILE A 70 -16.85 -5.89 -2.27
C ILE A 70 -15.85 -5.08 -3.09
N VAL A 71 -14.83 -5.72 -3.66
CA VAL A 71 -13.72 -4.99 -4.26
C VAL A 71 -14.15 -4.27 -5.54
N GLN A 72 -14.79 -4.94 -6.47
CA GLN A 72 -15.25 -4.34 -7.73
C GLN A 72 -16.22 -3.18 -7.53
N LYS A 73 -17.04 -3.23 -6.48
CA LYS A 73 -18.08 -2.22 -6.22
C LYS A 73 -17.57 -0.98 -5.49
N HIS A 74 -16.49 -1.11 -4.71
CA HIS A 74 -16.13 -0.08 -3.74
C HIS A 74 -14.68 0.42 -3.82
N PHE A 75 -13.80 -0.28 -4.53
CA PHE A 75 -12.37 0.02 -4.57
C PHE A 75 -11.85 0.27 -5.99
N ASP A 76 -10.85 1.14 -6.10
CA ASP A 76 -10.17 1.41 -7.37
C ASP A 76 -9.11 0.36 -7.70
N TYR A 77 -8.51 -0.24 -6.65
CA TYR A 77 -7.46 -1.25 -6.74
C TYR A 77 -7.68 -2.37 -5.74
N ILE A 78 -7.24 -3.57 -6.11
CA ILE A 78 -6.99 -4.66 -5.17
C ILE A 78 -5.48 -4.82 -4.97
N GLN A 79 -5.02 -4.90 -3.72
CA GLN A 79 -3.65 -5.27 -3.41
C GLN A 79 -3.61 -6.73 -2.95
N LEU A 80 -2.88 -7.55 -3.70
CA LEU A 80 -2.68 -8.97 -3.44
C LEU A 80 -1.37 -9.12 -2.64
N HIS A 81 -1.51 -9.33 -1.34
CA HIS A 81 -0.40 -9.36 -0.37
C HIS A 81 -0.10 -10.77 0.16
N GLY A 82 -0.75 -11.78 -0.40
CA GLY A 82 -0.58 -13.19 -0.07
C GLY A 82 0.36 -13.92 -1.01
N ALA A 83 0.15 -15.24 -1.08
CA ALA A 83 0.88 -16.15 -1.95
C ALA A 83 0.13 -16.42 -3.29
N GLU A 84 -0.59 -15.39 -3.79
CA GLU A 84 -1.34 -15.51 -5.04
C GLU A 84 -0.38 -15.83 -6.19
N THR A 85 -0.68 -16.91 -6.93
CA THR A 85 0.11 -17.35 -8.09
C THR A 85 -0.09 -16.41 -9.27
N LYS A 86 0.81 -16.47 -10.26
CA LYS A 86 0.67 -15.76 -11.54
C LYS A 86 -0.72 -15.98 -12.15
N LYS A 87 -1.16 -17.24 -12.26
CA LYS A 87 -2.48 -17.61 -12.79
C LYS A 87 -3.61 -16.91 -12.03
N ARG A 88 -3.52 -16.85 -10.67
CA ARG A 88 -4.55 -16.18 -9.86
C ARG A 88 -4.55 -14.66 -10.09
N VAL A 89 -3.40 -14.05 -10.26
CA VAL A 89 -3.30 -12.62 -10.57
C VAL A 89 -3.91 -12.31 -11.94
N GLU A 90 -3.63 -13.13 -12.95
CA GLU A 90 -4.20 -13.01 -14.30
C GLU A 90 -5.73 -13.20 -14.30
N GLU A 91 -6.23 -14.16 -13.54
CA GLU A 91 -7.66 -14.39 -13.32
C GLU A 91 -8.34 -13.15 -12.73
N ILE A 92 -7.81 -12.60 -11.64
CA ILE A 92 -8.35 -11.38 -11.03
C ILE A 92 -8.25 -10.18 -11.99
N LYS A 93 -7.18 -10.09 -12.78
CA LYS A 93 -7.02 -9.06 -13.81
C LYS A 93 -8.11 -9.16 -14.87
N SER A 94 -8.48 -10.37 -15.31
CA SER A 94 -9.54 -10.59 -16.28
C SER A 94 -10.94 -10.18 -15.76
N MET A 95 -11.11 -10.05 -14.45
CA MET A 95 -12.32 -9.50 -13.83
C MET A 95 -12.41 -7.96 -13.95
N GLY A 96 -11.47 -7.30 -14.63
CA GLY A 96 -11.45 -5.85 -14.88
C GLY A 96 -10.84 -5.02 -13.75
N LEU A 97 -10.20 -5.63 -12.76
CA LEU A 97 -9.61 -4.93 -11.62
C LEU A 97 -8.20 -4.38 -11.93
N LYS A 98 -7.87 -3.27 -11.29
CA LYS A 98 -6.48 -2.79 -11.19
C LYS A 98 -5.80 -3.45 -10.01
N ILE A 99 -4.61 -3.98 -10.24
CA ILE A 99 -3.90 -4.83 -9.28
C ILE A 99 -2.61 -4.19 -8.80
N ILE A 100 -2.43 -4.19 -7.48
CA ILE A 100 -1.13 -4.01 -6.83
C ILE A 100 -0.69 -5.40 -6.34
N LYS A 101 0.41 -5.95 -6.89
CA LYS A 101 0.97 -7.22 -6.39
C LYS A 101 2.11 -6.92 -5.44
N ALA A 102 1.97 -7.33 -4.18
CA ALA A 102 3.04 -7.24 -3.20
C ALA A 102 3.99 -8.44 -3.33
N ILE A 103 5.29 -8.14 -3.32
CA ILE A 103 6.38 -9.13 -3.38
C ILE A 103 7.28 -8.92 -2.17
N LYS A 104 7.43 -9.97 -1.37
CA LYS A 104 8.29 -9.95 -0.18
C LYS A 104 9.74 -10.13 -0.59
N ILE A 105 10.58 -9.16 -0.27
CA ILE A 105 12.01 -9.16 -0.54
C ILE A 105 12.78 -9.50 0.72
N ARG A 106 13.38 -10.68 0.76
CA ARG A 106 14.28 -11.14 1.84
C ARG A 106 15.74 -11.00 1.44
N ASN A 107 16.00 -11.17 0.16
CA ASN A 107 17.34 -11.10 -0.44
C ASN A 107 17.22 -10.68 -1.91
N GLU A 108 18.37 -10.54 -2.57
CA GLU A 108 18.44 -10.07 -3.96
C GLU A 108 17.69 -10.98 -4.96
N ASN A 109 17.71 -12.30 -4.75
CA ASN A 109 17.04 -13.24 -5.66
C ASN A 109 15.52 -13.08 -5.69
N ASP A 110 14.95 -12.45 -4.66
CA ASP A 110 13.50 -12.17 -4.63
C ASP A 110 13.11 -11.02 -5.56
N ILE A 111 14.06 -10.16 -5.95
CA ILE A 111 13.76 -8.97 -6.77
C ILE A 111 13.14 -9.38 -8.10
N ASP A 112 13.73 -10.34 -8.79
CA ASP A 112 13.31 -10.77 -10.12
C ASP A 112 11.94 -11.44 -10.19
N LYS A 113 11.36 -11.80 -9.05
CA LYS A 113 10.00 -12.37 -8.97
C LYS A 113 8.91 -11.45 -9.54
N TYR A 114 9.17 -10.14 -9.61
CA TYR A 114 8.19 -9.22 -10.21
C TYR A 114 7.91 -9.53 -11.69
N LYS A 115 8.87 -10.14 -12.40
CA LYS A 115 8.74 -10.52 -13.81
C LYS A 115 7.63 -11.56 -14.04
N GLU A 116 7.26 -12.32 -13.00
CA GLU A 116 6.15 -13.26 -13.06
C GLU A 116 4.77 -12.58 -13.06
N PHE A 117 4.70 -11.30 -12.64
CA PHE A 117 3.45 -10.56 -12.42
C PHE A 117 3.32 -9.35 -13.34
N GLU A 118 3.64 -9.51 -14.62
CA GLU A 118 3.56 -8.43 -15.62
C GLU A 118 2.14 -7.88 -15.81
N SER A 119 1.12 -8.71 -15.57
CA SER A 119 -0.29 -8.33 -15.64
C SER A 119 -0.73 -7.39 -14.48
N ALA A 120 0.03 -7.30 -13.40
CA ALA A 120 -0.25 -6.34 -12.33
C ALA A 120 0.07 -4.90 -12.77
N ASP A 121 -0.79 -3.95 -12.40
CA ASP A 121 -0.60 -2.53 -12.74
C ASP A 121 0.54 -1.90 -11.92
N ILE A 122 0.67 -2.33 -10.65
CA ILE A 122 1.71 -1.87 -9.73
C ILE A 122 2.33 -3.09 -9.04
N ILE A 123 3.64 -3.08 -8.93
CA ILE A 123 4.42 -4.01 -8.10
C ILE A 123 4.84 -3.27 -6.83
N LEU A 124 4.54 -3.83 -5.67
CA LEU A 124 4.95 -3.33 -4.38
C LEU A 124 6.04 -4.25 -3.80
N PHE A 125 7.26 -3.75 -3.72
CA PHE A 125 8.35 -4.42 -3.01
C PHE A 125 8.23 -4.14 -1.52
N ASP A 126 8.09 -5.19 -0.72
CA ASP A 126 7.89 -5.08 0.73
C ASP A 126 8.86 -5.97 1.50
N THR A 127 9.15 -5.60 2.73
CA THR A 127 9.95 -6.42 3.65
C THR A 127 9.05 -7.39 4.43
N PRO A 128 9.58 -8.54 4.87
CA PRO A 128 8.86 -9.42 5.76
C PRO A 128 8.49 -8.72 7.08
N GLY A 129 7.32 -9.01 7.59
CA GLY A 129 6.82 -8.49 8.87
C GLY A 129 5.35 -8.07 8.77
N MET A 130 4.55 -8.41 9.78
CA MET A 130 3.12 -8.09 9.82
C MET A 130 2.83 -6.99 10.83
N GLU A 131 3.43 -7.04 12.00
CA GLU A 131 3.17 -6.10 13.09
C GLU A 131 4.06 -4.86 12.98
N LYS A 132 5.34 -5.06 12.73
CA LYS A 132 6.33 -4.00 12.55
C LYS A 132 7.17 -4.29 11.33
N SER A 133 7.18 -3.37 10.37
CA SER A 133 8.01 -3.50 9.18
C SER A 133 9.49 -3.39 9.52
N ILE A 134 10.30 -4.19 8.86
CA ILE A 134 11.76 -4.09 8.89
C ILE A 134 12.18 -3.04 7.85
N GLU A 135 13.22 -2.27 8.13
CA GLU A 135 13.77 -1.33 7.16
C GLU A 135 14.26 -2.08 5.92
N PHE A 136 13.89 -1.58 4.75
CA PHE A 136 14.33 -2.18 3.49
C PHE A 136 15.85 -2.00 3.34
N PRO A 137 16.60 -3.08 3.03
CA PRO A 137 18.06 -3.00 2.90
C PRO A 137 18.46 -2.03 1.80
N LYS A 138 19.24 -0.99 2.14
CA LYS A 138 19.61 0.08 1.21
C LYS A 138 20.33 -0.40 -0.05
N ASN A 139 21.18 -1.42 0.09
CA ASN A 139 21.91 -2.04 -1.01
C ASN A 139 20.99 -2.76 -2.01
N LEU A 140 19.78 -3.18 -1.58
CA LEU A 140 18.81 -3.79 -2.48
C LEU A 140 17.95 -2.73 -3.18
N ILE A 141 17.72 -1.57 -2.58
CA ILE A 141 16.90 -0.50 -3.21
C ILE A 141 17.49 -0.05 -4.54
N SER A 142 18.81 0.07 -4.63
CA SER A 142 19.50 0.46 -5.88
C SER A 142 19.32 -0.56 -7.01
N LYS A 143 19.05 -1.81 -6.68
CA LYS A 143 18.85 -2.93 -7.62
C LYS A 143 17.39 -3.07 -8.05
N LEU A 144 16.44 -2.44 -7.37
CA LEU A 144 15.04 -2.49 -7.75
C LEU A 144 14.82 -1.81 -9.11
N PRO A 145 13.88 -2.32 -9.93
CA PRO A 145 13.47 -1.64 -11.15
C PRO A 145 12.90 -0.26 -10.82
N LYS A 146 13.10 0.70 -11.72
CA LYS A 146 12.66 2.08 -11.56
C LYS A 146 11.45 2.37 -12.42
N GLY A 147 10.65 3.34 -12.00
CA GLY A 147 9.47 3.82 -12.72
C GLY A 147 8.20 3.78 -11.89
N ASP A 148 7.17 4.40 -12.41
CA ASP A 148 5.92 4.73 -11.71
C ASP A 148 5.04 3.54 -11.33
N ARG A 149 5.32 2.36 -11.89
CA ARG A 149 4.63 1.11 -11.53
C ARG A 149 5.28 0.36 -10.37
N PHE A 150 6.43 0.84 -9.86
CA PHE A 150 7.16 0.18 -8.79
C PHE A 150 7.07 0.98 -7.50
N ALA A 151 6.44 0.39 -6.49
CA ALA A 151 6.29 0.96 -5.17
C ALA A 151 7.20 0.25 -4.17
N LEU A 152 7.68 0.98 -3.18
CA LEU A 152 8.50 0.46 -2.08
C LEU A 152 7.77 0.61 -0.75
N ALA A 153 7.71 -0.49 0.02
CA ALA A 153 7.32 -0.52 1.42
C ALA A 153 8.52 -0.93 2.31
N GLY A 154 8.30 -0.96 3.60
CA GLY A 154 9.33 -1.36 4.58
C GLY A 154 9.91 -0.19 5.35
N SER A 155 9.31 0.10 6.51
CA SER A 155 9.72 1.15 7.46
C SER A 155 9.99 2.53 6.88
N ILE A 156 9.22 2.95 5.85
CA ILE A 156 9.33 4.28 5.28
C ILE A 156 8.67 5.30 6.20
N SER A 157 9.35 6.42 6.42
CA SER A 157 8.92 7.51 7.30
C SER A 157 9.46 8.86 6.82
N GLN A 158 9.04 9.94 7.45
CA GLN A 158 9.58 11.28 7.21
C GLN A 158 11.12 11.36 7.30
N ASN A 159 11.75 10.49 8.10
CA ASN A 159 13.19 10.51 8.35
C ASN A 159 14.03 9.90 7.22
N ASN A 160 13.43 9.00 6.40
CA ASN A 160 14.17 8.32 5.34
C ASN A 160 13.61 8.51 3.93
N ILE A 161 12.46 9.17 3.78
CA ILE A 161 11.77 9.35 2.49
C ILE A 161 12.62 10.15 1.48
N GLU A 162 13.42 11.11 1.95
CA GLU A 162 14.37 11.84 1.10
C GLU A 162 15.45 10.91 0.53
N ASN A 163 15.98 10.01 1.36
CA ASN A 163 16.92 8.99 0.91
C ASN A 163 16.27 8.05 -0.13
N MET A 164 15.00 7.68 0.05
CA MET A 164 14.28 6.88 -0.95
C MET A 164 14.24 7.60 -2.29
N LYS A 165 13.94 8.91 -2.30
CA LYS A 165 13.95 9.72 -3.54
C LYS A 165 15.34 9.76 -4.17
N LYS A 166 16.40 9.98 -3.40
CA LYS A 166 17.80 9.98 -3.88
C LYS A 166 18.20 8.63 -4.51
N LEU A 167 17.65 7.52 -4.01
CA LEU A 167 17.82 6.18 -4.57
C LEU A 167 16.91 5.88 -5.77
N GLY A 168 16.14 6.87 -6.24
CA GLY A 168 15.28 6.75 -7.42
C GLY A 168 13.91 6.12 -7.15
N VAL A 169 13.49 6.03 -5.89
CA VAL A 169 12.13 5.58 -5.56
C VAL A 169 11.13 6.70 -5.86
N THR A 170 10.15 6.41 -6.71
CA THR A 170 9.12 7.38 -7.13
C THR A 170 7.76 7.11 -6.50
N PHE A 171 7.59 5.98 -5.82
CA PHE A 171 6.36 5.59 -5.15
C PHE A 171 6.65 4.89 -3.82
N CYS A 172 6.18 5.46 -2.70
CA CYS A 172 6.34 4.94 -1.35
C CYS A 172 5.01 4.48 -0.74
N ASP A 173 5.01 3.32 -0.07
CA ASP A 173 3.90 2.83 0.76
C ASP A 173 4.26 2.93 2.25
N LEU A 174 3.57 3.79 2.98
CA LEU A 174 3.78 4.06 4.39
C LEU A 174 2.72 3.34 5.22
N SER A 175 3.12 2.69 6.31
CA SER A 175 2.18 1.99 7.19
C SER A 175 2.56 2.12 8.67
N SER A 176 3.28 1.15 9.23
CA SER A 176 3.56 1.05 10.67
C SER A 176 4.27 2.27 11.27
N ASN A 177 5.17 2.91 10.55
CA ASN A 177 5.86 4.10 11.04
C ASN A 177 4.97 5.35 11.17
N LEU A 178 3.76 5.30 10.64
CA LEU A 178 2.74 6.32 10.85
C LEU A 178 1.81 6.02 12.02
N GLU A 179 2.04 4.93 12.75
CA GLU A 179 1.19 4.55 13.88
C GLU A 179 1.65 5.20 15.18
N THR A 180 0.71 5.29 16.12
CA THR A 180 1.03 5.71 17.49
C THR A 180 1.89 4.64 18.18
N ASP A 181 2.77 5.07 19.05
CA ASP A 181 3.62 4.11 19.80
C ASP A 181 2.81 3.28 20.81
N ALA A 182 1.63 3.77 21.20
CA ALA A 182 0.75 3.14 22.18
C ALA A 182 -0.09 2.00 21.60
N LYS A 183 -0.42 2.01 20.29
CA LYS A 183 -1.36 1.02 19.73
C LYS A 183 -1.12 0.75 18.25
N ILE A 184 -0.79 -0.50 17.94
CA ILE A 184 -0.67 -0.99 16.57
C ILE A 184 -2.02 -0.83 15.83
N GLY A 185 -1.96 -0.40 14.56
CA GLY A 185 -3.14 -0.16 13.73
C GLY A 185 -3.79 1.21 13.92
N TYR A 186 -3.30 2.04 14.86
CA TYR A 186 -3.78 3.40 15.06
C TYR A 186 -2.80 4.41 14.47
N LYS A 187 -3.23 5.14 13.44
CA LYS A 187 -2.41 6.18 12.81
C LYS A 187 -2.29 7.41 13.71
N ASP A 188 -1.09 7.95 13.74
CA ASP A 188 -0.79 9.27 14.31
C ASP A 188 -0.93 10.32 13.18
N HIS A 189 -1.91 11.18 13.30
CA HIS A 189 -2.21 12.22 12.30
C HIS A 189 -1.07 13.22 12.13
N GLN A 190 -0.26 13.48 13.16
CA GLN A 190 0.91 14.34 13.05
C GLN A 190 2.04 13.67 12.26
N LYS A 191 2.25 12.35 12.48
CA LYS A 191 3.21 11.57 11.66
C LYS A 191 2.78 11.53 10.19
N ILE A 192 1.47 11.41 9.91
CA ILE A 192 0.94 11.50 8.53
C ILE A 192 1.26 12.86 7.92
N LYS A 193 0.85 13.96 8.58
CA LYS A 193 1.08 15.33 8.09
C LYS A 193 2.56 15.56 7.77
N ARG A 194 3.45 15.35 8.73
CA ARG A 194 4.89 15.55 8.55
C ARG A 194 5.46 14.74 7.39
N SER A 195 4.99 13.49 7.20
CA SER A 195 5.45 12.65 6.09
C SER A 195 4.99 13.19 4.73
N ILE A 196 3.75 13.67 4.63
CA ILE A 196 3.24 14.26 3.38
C ILE A 196 3.87 15.62 3.10
N ASP A 197 4.06 16.47 4.12
CA ASP A 197 4.77 17.73 3.98
C ASP A 197 6.18 17.50 3.43
N LYS A 198 6.92 16.51 3.98
CA LYS A 198 8.23 16.13 3.48
C LYS A 198 8.20 15.67 2.02
N VAL A 199 7.19 14.90 1.62
CA VAL A 199 7.03 14.51 0.20
C VAL A 199 6.77 15.71 -0.69
N ASN A 200 5.99 16.68 -0.24
CA ASN A 200 5.68 17.89 -1.01
C ASN A 200 6.89 18.80 -1.16
N GLU A 201 7.69 18.98 -0.11
CA GLU A 201 9.00 19.69 -0.19
C GLU A 201 9.92 19.08 -1.25
N LEU A 202 9.88 17.74 -1.39
CA LEU A 202 10.72 17.03 -2.34
C LEU A 202 10.20 17.11 -3.80
N LYS A 203 9.03 17.69 -4.07
CA LYS A 203 8.50 17.88 -5.43
C LYS A 203 9.07 19.13 -6.10
N ASN A 204 9.49 20.07 -5.27
CA ASN A 204 10.15 21.31 -5.69
C ASN A 204 11.67 21.08 -5.83
#